data_bd990dd4d416f7f6cbfa0963b9d66527
#
_entry.id   bd990dd4d416f7f6cbfa0963b9d66527
#
_cell.length_a   1.000
_cell.length_b   1.000
_cell.length_c   1.000
_cell.angle_alpha   90.00
_cell.angle_beta   90.00
_cell.angle_gamma   90.00
#
_symmetry.space_group_name_H-M   'P 1'
#
loop_
_entity.id
_entity.type
_entity.pdbx_description
1 polymer ?
#
loop_
_entity_poly.entity_id
_entity_poly.type
_entity_poly.pdbx_seq_one_letter_code
_entity_poly.pdbx_strand_id
1 'polypeptide(L)'
;MTLKEAQTAVDDWINTYGVRYFNELTNMALLTEEVGELARIIARTYGEQSFKESDKNHNLADEMADILWVLLCLANQTHVDLTEAFEKNMEKKTRRDKERHLNNEKLRDGFC
;
A
#
# COMPACT_ATOMS: atom_id res chain seq x y z
N MET A 1 -9.22 11.95 -6.30
CA MET A 1 -9.03 10.80 -7.23
C MET A 1 -9.53 9.54 -6.55
N THR A 2 -10.42 8.80 -7.21
CA THR A 2 -10.90 7.51 -6.71
C THR A 2 -9.89 6.42 -7.02
N LEU A 3 -10.08 5.22 -6.44
CA LEU A 3 -9.22 4.06 -6.75
C LEU A 3 -9.30 3.71 -8.23
N LYS A 4 -10.50 3.75 -8.80
CA LYS A 4 -10.71 3.47 -10.22
C LYS A 4 -9.99 4.49 -11.10
N GLU A 5 -10.08 5.76 -10.74
CA GLU A 5 -9.35 6.82 -11.44
C GLU A 5 -7.84 6.65 -11.31
N ALA A 6 -7.38 6.23 -10.15
CA ALA A 6 -5.96 5.95 -9.92
C ALA A 6 -5.47 4.79 -10.80
N GLN A 7 -6.26 3.72 -10.89
CA GLN A 7 -5.93 2.59 -11.77
C GLN A 7 -5.85 3.03 -13.22
N THR A 8 -6.80 3.84 -13.68
CA THR A 8 -6.81 4.38 -15.03
C THR A 8 -5.61 5.28 -15.28
N ALA A 9 -5.30 6.17 -14.34
CA ALA A 9 -4.18 7.09 -14.45
C ALA A 9 -2.84 6.35 -14.55
N VAL A 10 -2.66 5.30 -13.76
CA VAL A 10 -1.45 4.47 -13.83
C VAL A 10 -1.35 3.76 -15.18
N ASP A 11 -2.45 3.20 -15.65
CA ASP A 11 -2.48 2.51 -16.95
C ASP A 11 -2.11 3.45 -18.08
N ASP A 12 -2.70 4.64 -18.10
CA ASP A 12 -2.41 5.67 -19.10
C ASP A 12 -0.94 6.08 -19.05
N TRP A 13 -0.40 6.26 -17.85
CA TRP A 13 1.00 6.63 -17.67
C TRP A 13 1.94 5.55 -18.22
N ILE A 14 1.67 4.28 -17.88
CA ILE A 14 2.49 3.16 -18.34
C ILE A 14 2.46 3.09 -19.89
N ASN A 15 1.28 3.23 -20.48
CA ASN A 15 1.14 3.15 -21.93
C ASN A 15 1.73 4.36 -22.65
N THR A 16 1.81 5.51 -21.97
CA THR A 16 2.36 6.75 -22.57
C THR A 16 3.86 6.86 -22.39
N TYR A 17 4.36 6.59 -21.17
CA TYR A 17 5.76 6.84 -20.82
C TYR A 17 6.54 5.58 -20.45
N GLY A 18 5.87 4.58 -19.91
CA GLY A 18 6.52 3.39 -19.37
C GLY A 18 6.74 2.27 -20.38
N VAL A 19 6.25 2.43 -21.59
CA VAL A 19 6.28 1.44 -22.68
C VAL A 19 5.32 0.27 -22.41
N ARG A 20 5.55 -0.46 -21.33
CA ARG A 20 4.67 -1.55 -20.87
C ARG A 20 4.92 -1.81 -19.38
N TYR A 21 4.03 -2.57 -18.78
CA TYR A 21 4.26 -3.05 -17.40
C TYR A 21 5.44 -4.01 -17.37
N PHE A 22 6.19 -4.00 -16.29
CA PHE A 22 7.06 -5.13 -15.97
C PHE A 22 6.16 -6.34 -15.73
N ASN A 23 6.68 -7.55 -15.89
CA ASN A 23 5.85 -8.73 -15.61
C ASN A 23 5.45 -8.78 -14.13
N GLU A 24 4.45 -9.58 -13.82
CA GLU A 24 3.85 -9.64 -12.48
C GLU A 24 4.86 -10.04 -11.40
N LEU A 25 5.76 -10.94 -11.71
CA LEU A 25 6.78 -11.38 -10.76
C LEU A 25 7.76 -10.25 -10.44
N THR A 26 8.18 -9.50 -11.45
CA THR A 26 9.05 -8.34 -11.26
C THR A 26 8.34 -7.27 -10.43
N ASN A 27 7.08 -6.97 -10.74
CA ASN A 27 6.32 -6.01 -9.98
C ASN A 27 6.09 -6.46 -8.54
N MET A 28 5.93 -7.76 -8.29
CA MET A 28 5.83 -8.26 -6.92
C MET A 28 7.14 -8.05 -6.14
N ALA A 29 8.28 -8.27 -6.79
CA ALA A 29 9.58 -8.00 -6.18
C ALA A 29 9.75 -6.51 -5.86
N LEU A 30 9.34 -5.64 -6.78
CA LEU A 30 9.36 -4.19 -6.57
C LEU A 30 8.45 -3.78 -5.40
N LEU A 31 7.28 -4.37 -5.30
CA LEU A 31 6.37 -4.11 -4.18
C LEU A 31 7.05 -4.45 -2.85
N THR A 32 7.72 -5.59 -2.79
CA THR A 32 8.45 -6.00 -1.59
C THR A 32 9.58 -5.01 -1.24
N GLU A 33 10.29 -4.51 -2.25
CA GLU A 33 11.33 -3.49 -2.04
C GLU A 33 10.72 -2.20 -1.48
N GLU A 34 9.61 -1.74 -2.05
CA GLU A 34 8.96 -0.51 -1.61
C GLU A 34 8.43 -0.65 -0.17
N VAL A 35 7.89 -1.81 0.18
CA VAL A 35 7.49 -2.10 1.56
C VAL A 35 8.70 -2.04 2.50
N GLY A 36 9.85 -2.55 2.07
CA GLY A 36 11.09 -2.46 2.81
C GLY A 36 11.54 -1.01 3.04
N GLU A 37 11.41 -0.16 2.00
CA GLU A 37 11.72 1.27 2.11
C GLU A 37 10.81 1.95 3.14
N LEU A 38 9.52 1.65 3.10
CA LEU A 38 8.57 2.15 4.10
C LEU A 38 8.94 1.68 5.50
N ALA A 39 9.26 0.40 5.66
CA ALA A 39 9.65 -0.15 6.94
C ALA A 39 10.88 0.56 7.51
N ARG A 40 11.83 0.89 6.66
CA ARG A 40 13.04 1.62 7.03
C ARG A 40 12.70 3.01 7.59
N ILE A 41 11.84 3.75 6.90
CA ILE A 41 11.44 5.08 7.34
C ILE A 41 10.68 5.02 8.67
N ILE A 42 9.75 4.07 8.80
CA ILE A 42 8.97 3.89 10.03
C ILE A 42 9.90 3.52 11.20
N ALA A 43 10.83 2.59 10.99
CA ALA A 43 11.77 2.16 12.03
C ALA A 43 12.64 3.31 12.51
N ARG A 44 13.05 4.20 11.61
CA ARG A 44 13.91 5.33 11.96
C ARG A 44 13.16 6.53 12.51
N THR A 45 11.89 6.67 12.15
CA THR A 45 11.05 7.76 12.67
C THR A 45 10.53 7.44 14.07
N TYR A 46 10.07 6.21 14.29
CA TYR A 46 9.36 5.81 15.50
C TYR A 46 10.10 4.78 16.34
N GLY A 47 11.12 4.14 15.78
CA GLY A 47 11.90 3.12 16.47
C GLY A 47 13.19 3.66 17.07
N GLU A 48 14.10 2.76 17.39
CA GLU A 48 15.36 3.08 18.06
C GLU A 48 16.54 3.31 17.10
N GLN A 49 16.34 3.07 15.80
CA GLN A 49 17.37 3.30 14.79
C GLN A 49 17.40 4.76 14.36
N SER A 50 18.58 5.30 14.13
CA SER A 50 18.75 6.64 13.63
C SER A 50 18.74 6.69 12.11
N PHE A 51 18.35 7.83 11.56
CA PHE A 51 18.44 8.09 10.13
C PHE A 51 19.92 8.09 9.69
N LYS A 52 20.13 7.53 8.51
CA LYS A 52 21.42 7.63 7.80
C LYS A 52 21.38 8.78 6.81
N GLU A 53 22.55 9.20 6.35
CA GLU A 53 22.65 10.21 5.30
C GLU A 53 21.81 9.86 4.08
N SER A 54 21.78 8.60 3.68
CA SER A 54 21.02 8.12 2.54
C SER A 54 19.50 8.22 2.72
N ASP A 55 19.01 8.45 3.94
CA ASP A 55 17.58 8.54 4.24
C ASP A 55 17.01 9.95 4.06
N LYS A 56 17.85 10.96 3.84
CA LYS A 56 17.44 12.37 3.80
C LYS A 56 16.39 12.72 2.76
N ASN A 57 16.43 12.03 1.62
CA ASN A 57 15.54 12.29 0.51
C ASN A 57 14.29 11.42 0.51
N HIS A 58 14.11 10.62 1.55
CA HIS A 58 12.97 9.73 1.68
C HIS A 58 11.98 10.28 2.70
N ASN A 59 10.70 10.23 2.37
CA ASN A 59 9.65 10.63 3.30
C ASN A 59 8.52 9.59 3.28
N LEU A 60 7.78 9.58 4.36
CA LEU A 60 6.73 8.59 4.60
C LEU A 60 5.65 8.60 3.52
N ALA A 61 5.18 9.80 3.14
CA ALA A 61 4.12 9.93 2.15
C ALA A 61 4.54 9.38 0.79
N ASP A 62 5.76 9.68 0.38
CA ASP A 62 6.28 9.23 -0.90
C ASP A 62 6.45 7.70 -0.93
N GLU A 63 6.96 7.13 0.16
CA GLU A 63 7.11 5.69 0.25
C GLU A 63 5.75 4.97 0.21
N MET A 64 4.75 5.52 0.86
CA MET A 64 3.39 4.99 0.78
C MET A 64 2.84 5.09 -0.64
N ALA A 65 3.10 6.20 -1.32
CA ALA A 65 2.67 6.40 -2.71
C ALA A 65 3.37 5.40 -3.65
N ASP A 66 4.64 5.10 -3.41
CA ASP A 66 5.39 4.12 -4.21
C ASP A 66 4.78 2.72 -4.08
N ILE A 67 4.39 2.33 -2.88
CA ILE A 67 3.71 1.06 -2.64
C ILE A 67 2.39 1.01 -3.40
N LEU A 68 1.60 2.07 -3.28
CA LEU A 68 0.31 2.16 -3.96
C LEU A 68 0.49 2.09 -5.48
N TRP A 69 1.49 2.77 -6.02
CA TRP A 69 1.81 2.73 -7.45
C TRP A 69 2.02 1.30 -7.95
N VAL A 70 2.88 0.54 -7.28
CA VAL A 70 3.17 -0.83 -7.71
C VAL A 70 1.95 -1.73 -7.55
N LEU A 71 1.19 -1.54 -6.47
CA LEU A 71 -0.04 -2.30 -6.25
C LEU A 71 -1.08 -2.02 -7.35
N LEU A 72 -1.20 -0.75 -7.76
CA LEU A 72 -2.09 -0.37 -8.87
C LEU A 72 -1.63 -1.01 -10.19
N CYS A 73 -0.32 -1.07 -10.45
CA CYS A 73 0.22 -1.78 -11.60
C CYS A 73 -0.17 -3.26 -11.59
N LEU A 74 0.00 -3.93 -10.45
CA LEU A 74 -0.37 -5.34 -10.31
C LEU A 74 -1.87 -5.56 -10.51
N ALA A 75 -2.69 -4.69 -9.95
CA ALA A 75 -4.13 -4.78 -10.11
C ALA A 75 -4.53 -4.65 -11.59
N ASN A 76 -3.95 -3.68 -12.29
CA ASN A 76 -4.23 -3.49 -13.71
C ASN A 76 -3.81 -4.70 -14.54
N GLN A 77 -2.60 -5.23 -14.28
CA GLN A 77 -2.08 -6.38 -15.02
C GLN A 77 -2.91 -7.65 -14.83
N THR A 78 -3.49 -7.81 -13.66
CA THR A 78 -4.25 -9.01 -13.30
C THR A 78 -5.76 -8.80 -13.45
N HIS A 79 -6.16 -7.65 -13.98
CA HIS A 79 -7.56 -7.29 -14.22
C HIS A 79 -8.40 -7.28 -12.93
N VAL A 80 -7.82 -6.79 -11.85
CA VAL A 80 -8.51 -6.63 -10.57
C VAL A 80 -9.02 -5.19 -10.45
N ASP A 81 -10.31 -5.04 -10.23
CA ASP A 81 -10.92 -3.77 -9.88
C ASP A 81 -10.77 -3.58 -8.36
N LEU A 82 -9.87 -2.68 -7.97
CA LEU A 82 -9.57 -2.47 -6.55
C LEU A 82 -10.71 -1.81 -5.78
N THR A 83 -11.55 -1.03 -6.45
CA THR A 83 -12.73 -0.46 -5.80
C THR A 83 -13.66 -1.57 -5.33
N GLU A 84 -14.00 -2.47 -6.24
CA GLU A 84 -14.86 -3.62 -5.93
C GLU A 84 -14.21 -4.54 -4.89
N ALA A 85 -12.92 -4.85 -5.09
CA ALA A 85 -12.19 -5.72 -4.18
C ALA A 85 -12.13 -5.15 -2.76
N PHE A 86 -11.89 -3.85 -2.65
CA PHE A 86 -11.80 -3.17 -1.36
C PHE A 86 -13.16 -3.11 -0.66
N GLU A 87 -14.22 -2.80 -1.40
CA GLU A 87 -15.58 -2.80 -0.86
C GLU A 87 -15.97 -4.17 -0.29
N LYS A 88 -15.70 -5.23 -1.04
CA LYS A 88 -15.93 -6.60 -0.59
C LYS A 88 -15.09 -6.97 0.63
N ASN A 89 -13.85 -6.49 0.66
CA ASN A 89 -12.95 -6.74 1.78
C ASN A 89 -13.44 -6.06 3.06
N MET A 90 -13.89 -4.82 2.96
CA MET A 90 -14.48 -4.10 4.09
C MET A 90 -15.73 -4.81 4.63
N GLU A 91 -16.59 -5.24 3.74
CA GLU A 91 -17.81 -5.97 4.10
C GLU A 91 -17.45 -7.27 4.82
N LYS A 92 -16.50 -8.02 4.31
CA LYS A 92 -16.01 -9.25 4.94
C LYS A 92 -15.47 -9.00 6.33
N LYS A 93 -14.66 -7.96 6.49
CA LYS A 93 -14.07 -7.59 7.79
C LYS A 93 -15.13 -7.16 8.78
N THR A 94 -16.11 -6.38 8.36
CA THR A 94 -17.20 -5.95 9.20
C THR A 94 -18.00 -7.14 9.71
N ARG A 95 -18.37 -8.05 8.79
CA ARG A 95 -19.13 -9.23 9.12
C ARG A 95 -18.40 -10.15 10.11
N ARG A 96 -17.08 -10.32 9.92
CA ARG A 96 -16.25 -11.23 10.70
C ARG A 96 -15.83 -10.65 12.05
N ASP A 97 -15.45 -9.38 12.08
CA ASP A 97 -14.68 -8.82 13.19
C ASP A 97 -15.36 -7.72 13.98
N LYS A 98 -16.52 -7.20 13.54
CA LYS A 98 -17.11 -6.02 14.18
C LYS A 98 -17.39 -6.20 15.68
N GLU A 99 -17.88 -7.36 16.09
CA GLU A 99 -18.16 -7.62 17.50
C GLU A 99 -16.89 -8.03 18.25
N ARG A 100 -16.01 -8.74 17.58
CA ARG A 100 -14.74 -9.18 18.16
C ARG A 100 -13.93 -8.00 18.68
N HIS A 101 -13.82 -6.93 17.90
CA HIS A 101 -13.06 -5.75 18.31
C HIS A 101 -13.81 -4.92 19.35
N LEU A 102 -15.14 -4.81 19.25
CA LEU A 102 -15.96 -4.13 20.24
C LEU A 102 -15.85 -4.79 21.61
N ASN A 103 -15.70 -6.11 21.66
CA ASN A 103 -15.60 -6.89 22.89
C ASN A 103 -14.14 -7.10 23.36
N ASN A 104 -13.17 -6.56 22.65
CA ASN A 104 -11.77 -6.68 23.02
C ASN A 104 -11.38 -5.56 23.98
N GLU A 105 -11.22 -5.88 25.25
CA GLU A 105 -10.85 -4.93 26.30
C GLU A 105 -9.56 -4.18 26.00
N LYS A 106 -8.61 -4.82 25.31
CA LYS A 106 -7.31 -4.21 24.96
C LYS A 106 -7.44 -3.00 24.05
N LEU A 107 -8.55 -2.86 23.33
CA LEU A 107 -8.80 -1.75 22.41
C LEU A 107 -9.58 -0.61 23.03
N ARG A 108 -9.96 -0.73 24.30
CA ARG A 108 -10.78 0.27 25.01
C ARG A 108 -9.99 1.02 26.08
N ASP A 109 -10.42 2.26 26.33
CA ASP A 109 -10.01 3.07 27.48
C ASP A 109 -8.50 3.14 27.74
N GLY A 110 -7.73 3.27 26.68
CA GLY A 110 -6.29 3.38 26.80
C GLY A 110 -5.58 2.10 27.21
N PHE A 111 -6.24 0.98 27.14
CA PHE A 111 -5.61 -0.32 27.33
C PHE A 111 -4.71 -0.61 26.12
N CYS A 112 -3.41 -0.68 26.34
CA CYS A 112 -2.44 -0.87 25.26
C CYS A 112 -1.87 -2.27 25.26
#